data_00f9e4709cfb3f5e98b93d765c4ba127
#
_entry.id   00f9e4709cfb3f5e98b93d765c4ba127
#
_cell.length_a   1.000
_cell.length_b   1.000
_cell.length_c   1.000
_cell.angle_alpha   90.00
_cell.angle_beta   90.00
_cell.angle_gamma   90.00
#
_symmetry.space_group_name_H-M   'P 1'
#
loop_
_entity.id
_entity.type
_entity.pdbx_description
1 polymer ?
#
loop_
_entity_poly.entity_id
_entity_poly.type
_entity_poly.pdbx_seq_one_letter_code
_entity_poly.pdbx_strand_id
1 'polypeptide(L)'
;MKKSAVIIAIALGFSFTTLHASNSIMPTSTYETVTKRLVDPFCISIAKGDLDTVKKLIELGQDVNKKSNGLTPAMYAAKYNRLDILKLLVDKGAKLDVKSAKGMTAEKYAELSNAKDALAYIKELDS
;
A
#
# COMPACT_ATOMS: atom_id res chain seq x y z
N MET A 1 60.71 15.69 11.09
CA MET A 1 60.22 15.67 10.87
C MET A 1 59.48 15.65 10.82
N LYS A 2 59.33 15.60 11.02
CA LYS A 2 58.59 15.42 10.89
C LYS A 2 57.67 15.31 10.68
N LYS A 3 57.59 15.23 10.68
CA LYS A 3 56.69 15.10 10.32
C LYS A 3 55.85 14.71 10.43
N SER A 4 55.97 14.48 10.61
CA SER A 4 55.06 13.98 10.51
C SER A 4 54.22 14.08 11.00
N ALA A 5 54.21 14.09 11.56
CA ALA A 5 53.28 14.06 12.09
C ALA A 5 52.28 14.58 11.79
N VAL A 6 52.40 14.70 11.49
CA VAL A 6 51.42 15.10 11.12
C VAL A 6 50.55 14.63 10.60
N ILE A 7 50.83 14.29 10.45
CA ILE A 7 50.03 13.92 9.84
C ILE A 7 49.12 13.39 10.21
N ILE A 8 49.35 13.09 10.56
CA ILE A 8 48.48 12.53 10.83
C ILE A 8 47.43 12.96 11.22
N ALA A 9 47.44 13.36 11.51
CA ALA A 9 46.44 13.77 11.92
C ALA A 9 45.50 13.79 11.14
N ILE A 10 45.85 13.79 10.61
CA ILE A 10 45.03 13.77 9.82
C ILE A 10 44.22 13.02 9.76
N ALA A 11 44.66 12.60 9.86
CA ALA A 11 43.95 11.70 9.62
C ALA A 11 42.86 11.70 10.37
N LEU A 12 42.97 11.86 11.04
CA LEU A 12 41.98 11.80 11.67
C LEU A 12 40.94 12.46 11.34
N GLY A 13 41.16 12.99 11.08
CA GLY A 13 40.10 13.64 10.85
C GLY A 13 39.28 13.36 9.87
N PHE A 14 39.62 12.91 9.63
CA PHE A 14 38.90 12.58 8.89
C PHE A 14 38.13 11.99 8.86
N SER A 15 38.41 11.95 9.04
CA SER A 15 37.92 10.96 8.65
C SER A 15 36.68 10.65 9.02
N PHE A 16 36.55 10.39 9.88
CA PHE A 16 35.41 9.98 10.27
C PHE A 16 34.33 10.73 9.84
N THR A 17 34.57 11.76 9.57
CA THR A 17 33.55 12.51 9.23
C THR A 17 32.89 11.92 8.15
N THR A 18 33.57 11.42 7.43
CA THR A 18 32.97 11.06 6.33
C THR A 18 32.07 10.01 6.52
N LEU A 19 32.27 9.33 7.42
CA LEU A 19 31.51 8.31 7.57
C LEU A 19 30.16 8.57 7.59
N HIS A 20 29.81 9.45 8.28
CA HIS A 20 28.46 9.58 8.45
C HIS A 20 27.89 9.94 7.20
N ALA A 21 28.57 10.50 6.47
CA ALA A 21 27.96 10.92 5.31
C ALA A 21 27.46 9.69 4.66
N SER A 22 28.21 8.71 4.81
CA SER A 22 27.83 7.64 4.09
C SER A 22 26.57 7.06 4.51
N ASN A 23 26.29 7.19 5.69
CA ASN A 23 25.18 6.57 6.07
C ASN A 23 24.06 7.14 5.43
N SER A 24 24.12 8.26 5.08
CA SER A 24 22.96 8.81 4.59
C SER A 24 22.73 8.27 3.26
N ILE A 25 23.53 7.45 2.84
CA ILE A 25 23.39 7.11 1.55
C ILE A 25 22.58 5.94 1.30
N MET A 26 21.51 5.85 1.88
CA MET A 26 20.61 4.90 1.42
C MET A 26 20.11 5.47 0.15
N PRO A 27 20.23 4.80 -0.91
CA PRO A 27 19.77 5.31 -2.18
C PRO A 27 18.29 5.49 -2.09
N THR A 28 17.87 6.65 -2.33
CA THR A 28 16.48 6.98 -2.32
C THR A 28 15.71 6.06 -3.23
N SER A 29 16.33 5.65 -4.28
CA SER A 29 15.63 4.81 -5.24
C SER A 29 15.27 3.45 -4.65
N THR A 30 16.13 2.89 -3.83
CA THR A 30 15.86 1.61 -3.24
C THR A 30 14.71 1.72 -2.26
N TYR A 31 14.72 2.81 -1.52
CA TYR A 31 13.69 3.06 -0.55
C TYR A 31 12.34 3.26 -1.23
N GLU A 32 12.30 4.00 -2.30
CA GLU A 32 11.07 4.20 -3.03
C GLU A 32 10.57 2.91 -3.67
N THR A 33 11.49 2.09 -4.12
CA THR A 33 11.11 0.83 -4.75
C THR A 33 10.47 -0.11 -3.73
N VAL A 34 11.03 -0.15 -2.54
CA VAL A 34 10.48 -0.99 -1.48
C VAL A 34 9.11 -0.47 -1.06
N THR A 35 9.02 0.83 -0.87
CA THR A 35 7.76 1.43 -0.47
C THR A 35 6.68 1.18 -1.51
N LYS A 36 7.06 1.18 -2.77
CA LYS A 36 6.08 1.02 -3.83
C LYS A 36 5.52 -0.39 -3.90
N ARG A 37 6.24 -1.36 -3.36
CA ARG A 37 5.76 -2.73 -3.38
C ARG A 37 4.85 -3.08 -2.21
N LEU A 38 4.85 -2.24 -1.20
CA LEU A 38 4.04 -2.54 -0.05
C LEU A 38 2.58 -2.23 -0.34
N VAL A 39 1.74 -3.14 0.06
CA VAL A 39 0.30 -2.91 -0.04
C VAL A 39 -0.07 -1.91 1.04
N ASP A 40 -0.91 -0.96 0.70
CA ASP A 40 -1.37 0.06 1.62
C ASP A 40 -2.02 -0.60 2.85
N PRO A 41 -1.70 -0.16 4.07
CA PRO A 41 -2.30 -0.72 5.29
C PRO A 41 -3.83 -0.75 5.26
N PHE A 42 -4.45 0.19 4.60
CA PHE A 42 -5.91 0.21 4.44
C PHE A 42 -6.36 -1.03 3.67
N CYS A 43 -5.69 -1.34 2.57
CA CYS A 43 -6.02 -2.52 1.77
C CYS A 43 -5.69 -3.82 2.49
N ILE A 44 -4.65 -3.81 3.34
CA ILE A 44 -4.33 -4.97 4.17
C ILE A 44 -5.46 -5.24 5.17
N SER A 45 -5.96 -4.18 5.82
CA SER A 45 -7.06 -4.31 6.77
C SER A 45 -8.32 -4.85 6.09
N ILE A 46 -8.57 -4.42 4.85
CA ILE A 46 -9.69 -4.93 4.07
C ILE A 46 -9.52 -6.42 3.81
N ALA A 47 -8.34 -6.83 3.33
CA ALA A 47 -8.08 -8.23 3.03
C ALA A 47 -8.24 -9.11 4.26
N LYS A 48 -7.84 -8.60 5.42
CA LYS A 48 -7.97 -9.33 6.68
C LYS A 48 -9.40 -9.37 7.21
N GLY A 49 -10.26 -8.50 6.72
CA GLY A 49 -11.63 -8.43 7.21
C GLY A 49 -11.78 -7.61 8.49
N ASP A 50 -10.83 -6.72 8.77
CA ASP A 50 -10.84 -5.89 9.97
C ASP A 50 -11.72 -4.66 9.73
N LEU A 51 -13.01 -4.84 9.88
CA LEU A 51 -14.01 -3.82 9.62
C LEU A 51 -13.80 -2.57 10.49
N ASP A 52 -13.44 -2.75 11.75
CA ASP A 52 -13.27 -1.62 12.66
C ASP A 52 -12.12 -0.71 12.24
N THR A 53 -11.01 -1.30 11.85
CA THR A 53 -9.87 -0.52 11.38
C THR A 53 -10.22 0.18 10.06
N VAL A 54 -10.92 -0.52 9.16
CA VAL A 54 -11.34 0.07 7.88
C VAL A 54 -12.24 1.28 8.14
N LYS A 55 -13.21 1.16 9.06
CA LYS A 55 -14.09 2.28 9.41
C LYS A 55 -13.29 3.46 9.92
N LYS A 56 -12.38 3.22 10.84
CA LYS A 56 -11.57 4.30 11.41
C LYS A 56 -10.72 5.01 10.37
N LEU A 57 -10.12 4.25 9.48
CA LEU A 57 -9.29 4.86 8.45
C LEU A 57 -10.12 5.71 7.50
N ILE A 58 -11.34 5.28 7.17
CA ILE A 58 -12.24 6.07 6.33
C ILE A 58 -12.62 7.37 7.06
N GLU A 59 -12.92 7.28 8.36
CA GLU A 59 -13.26 8.45 9.16
C GLU A 59 -12.10 9.44 9.21
N LEU A 60 -10.87 8.95 9.14
CA LEU A 60 -9.69 9.80 9.14
C LEU A 60 -9.36 10.36 7.77
N GLY A 61 -10.19 10.10 6.77
CA GLY A 61 -10.00 10.68 5.44
C GLY A 61 -9.39 9.78 4.40
N GLN A 62 -9.31 8.49 4.67
CA GLN A 62 -8.74 7.54 3.69
C GLN A 62 -9.58 7.52 2.42
N ASP A 63 -8.91 7.65 1.28
CA ASP A 63 -9.58 7.61 -0.02
C ASP A 63 -10.01 6.18 -0.34
N VAL A 64 -11.30 5.95 -0.48
CA VAL A 64 -11.85 4.61 -0.71
C VAL A 64 -11.63 4.12 -2.14
N ASN A 65 -11.12 4.97 -3.03
CA ASN A 65 -10.88 4.60 -4.43
C ASN A 65 -9.39 4.57 -4.80
N LYS A 66 -8.50 4.80 -3.84
CA LYS A 66 -7.08 4.84 -4.12
C LYS A 66 -6.54 3.44 -4.34
N LYS A 67 -5.94 3.22 -5.50
CA LYS A 67 -5.37 1.92 -5.81
C LYS A 67 -4.11 1.64 -5.01
N SER A 68 -3.95 0.41 -4.60
CA SER A 68 -2.75 -0.09 -3.96
C SER A 68 -2.35 -1.37 -4.68
N ASN A 69 -1.13 -1.43 -5.15
CA ASN A 69 -0.62 -2.56 -5.91
C ASN A 69 -1.52 -2.88 -7.12
N GLY A 70 -2.06 -1.85 -7.74
CA GLY A 70 -2.87 -1.98 -8.94
C GLY A 70 -4.34 -2.31 -8.72
N LEU A 71 -4.79 -2.50 -7.47
CA LEU A 71 -6.18 -2.83 -7.16
C LEU A 71 -6.82 -1.75 -6.32
N THR A 72 -8.12 -1.53 -6.51
CA THR A 72 -8.87 -0.60 -5.66
C THR A 72 -9.24 -1.30 -4.35
N PRO A 73 -9.60 -0.55 -3.31
CA PRO A 73 -10.10 -1.16 -2.07
C PRO A 73 -11.29 -2.09 -2.29
N ALA A 74 -12.22 -1.74 -3.19
CA ALA A 74 -13.36 -2.59 -3.49
C ALA A 74 -12.92 -3.92 -4.13
N MET A 75 -11.87 -3.90 -4.93
CA MET A 75 -11.33 -5.12 -5.52
C MET A 75 -10.74 -6.04 -4.45
N TYR A 76 -10.07 -5.47 -3.43
CA TYR A 76 -9.56 -6.26 -2.31
C TYR A 76 -10.72 -6.90 -1.55
N ALA A 77 -11.77 -6.13 -1.24
CA ALA A 77 -12.93 -6.66 -0.53
C ALA A 77 -13.62 -7.76 -1.33
N ALA A 78 -13.74 -7.57 -2.64
CA ALA A 78 -14.36 -8.56 -3.51
C ALA A 78 -13.51 -9.83 -3.59
N LYS A 79 -12.21 -9.66 -3.76
CA LYS A 79 -11.30 -10.79 -3.89
C LYS A 79 -11.28 -11.67 -2.65
N TYR A 80 -11.35 -11.07 -1.49
CA TYR A 80 -11.27 -11.80 -0.23
C TYR A 80 -12.64 -12.05 0.41
N ASN A 81 -13.72 -11.80 -0.35
CA ASN A 81 -15.10 -12.03 0.06
C ASN A 81 -15.45 -11.30 1.38
N ARG A 82 -15.06 -10.05 1.48
CA ARG A 82 -15.33 -9.23 2.66
C ARG A 82 -16.60 -8.42 2.42
N LEU A 83 -17.74 -9.07 2.52
CA LEU A 83 -19.02 -8.46 2.16
C LEU A 83 -19.33 -7.21 2.97
N ASP A 84 -19.15 -7.25 4.30
CA ASP A 84 -19.47 -6.11 5.14
C ASP A 84 -18.59 -4.91 4.79
N ILE A 85 -17.32 -5.15 4.51
CA ILE A 85 -16.40 -4.09 4.13
C ILE A 85 -16.76 -3.57 2.75
N LEU A 86 -17.13 -4.46 1.82
CA LEU A 86 -17.51 -4.06 0.48
C LEU A 86 -18.74 -3.14 0.53
N LYS A 87 -19.73 -3.48 1.36
CA LYS A 87 -20.90 -2.63 1.53
C LYS A 87 -20.52 -1.27 2.09
N LEU A 88 -19.66 -1.25 3.08
CA LEU A 88 -19.19 0.01 3.67
C LEU A 88 -18.47 0.85 2.62
N LEU A 89 -17.60 0.25 1.82
CA LEU A 89 -16.87 0.97 0.79
C LEU A 89 -17.83 1.58 -0.24
N VAL A 90 -18.83 0.81 -0.67
CA VAL A 90 -19.82 1.30 -1.64
C VAL A 90 -20.61 2.47 -1.04
N ASP A 91 -21.02 2.37 0.25
CA ASP A 91 -21.71 3.44 0.93
C ASP A 91 -20.86 4.71 0.98
N LYS A 92 -19.56 4.58 0.99
CA LYS A 92 -18.63 5.72 1.05
C LYS A 92 -18.16 6.16 -0.33
N GLY A 93 -18.78 5.66 -1.38
CA GLY A 93 -18.48 6.11 -2.74
C GLY A 93 -17.48 5.31 -3.52
N ALA A 94 -17.20 4.08 -3.10
CA ALA A 94 -16.29 3.22 -3.85
C ALA A 94 -16.91 2.86 -5.19
N LYS A 95 -16.10 2.95 -6.25
CA LYS A 95 -16.55 2.66 -7.60
C LYS A 95 -16.24 1.21 -7.94
N LEU A 96 -17.21 0.52 -8.49
CA LEU A 96 -17.07 -0.89 -8.83
C LEU A 96 -16.71 -1.13 -10.29
N ASP A 97 -16.90 -0.13 -11.15
CA ASP A 97 -16.63 -0.25 -12.56
C ASP A 97 -15.20 0.11 -12.97
N VAL A 98 -14.39 0.51 -12.01
CA VAL A 98 -12.99 0.84 -12.27
C VAL A 98 -12.22 -0.45 -12.55
N LYS A 99 -11.25 -0.38 -13.43
CA LYS A 99 -10.44 -1.55 -13.78
C LYS A 99 -9.10 -1.50 -13.08
N SER A 100 -8.61 -2.68 -12.70
CA SER A 100 -7.30 -2.82 -12.08
C SER A 100 -6.20 -2.64 -13.11
N ALA A 101 -4.96 -2.73 -12.67
CA ALA A 101 -3.81 -2.70 -13.58
C ALA A 101 -3.88 -3.83 -14.61
N LYS A 102 -4.60 -4.89 -14.30
CA LYS A 102 -4.78 -6.01 -15.22
C LYS A 102 -6.07 -5.94 -16.02
N GLY A 103 -6.79 -4.83 -15.92
CA GLY A 103 -8.02 -4.62 -16.68
C GLY A 103 -9.25 -5.32 -16.13
N MET A 104 -9.23 -5.71 -14.85
CA MET A 104 -10.33 -6.46 -14.25
C MET A 104 -11.09 -5.61 -13.25
N THR A 105 -12.40 -5.79 -13.17
CA THR A 105 -13.26 -5.08 -12.24
C THR A 105 -13.36 -5.84 -10.91
N ALA A 106 -13.97 -5.23 -9.90
CA ALA A 106 -14.22 -5.89 -8.62
C ALA A 106 -15.05 -7.15 -8.83
N GLU A 107 -16.05 -7.11 -9.72
CA GLU A 107 -16.86 -8.28 -10.04
C GLU A 107 -15.98 -9.43 -10.53
N LYS A 108 -15.06 -9.12 -11.44
CA LYS A 108 -14.19 -10.15 -12.00
C LYS A 108 -13.28 -10.77 -10.94
N TYR A 109 -12.81 -9.97 -10.01
CA TYR A 109 -12.01 -10.51 -8.90
C TYR A 109 -12.86 -11.42 -8.00
N ALA A 110 -14.12 -11.06 -7.75
CA ALA A 110 -15.01 -11.91 -6.96
C ALA A 110 -15.27 -13.25 -7.66
N GLU A 111 -15.45 -13.22 -8.99
CA GLU A 111 -15.64 -14.45 -9.74
C GLU A 111 -14.42 -15.35 -9.65
N LEU A 112 -13.25 -14.80 -9.94
CA LEU A 112 -12.02 -15.58 -9.97
C LEU A 112 -11.65 -16.15 -8.61
N SER A 113 -12.06 -15.48 -7.54
CA SER A 113 -11.77 -15.93 -6.18
C SER A 113 -12.90 -16.75 -5.57
N ASN A 114 -13.95 -16.98 -6.33
CA ASN A 114 -15.13 -17.71 -5.86
C ASN A 114 -15.72 -17.04 -4.61
N ALA A 115 -15.71 -15.72 -4.60
CA ALA A 115 -16.22 -14.92 -3.49
C ALA A 115 -17.73 -14.75 -3.67
N LYS A 116 -18.50 -15.74 -3.26
CA LYS A 116 -19.92 -15.83 -3.56
C LYS A 116 -20.74 -14.66 -3.02
N ASP A 117 -20.50 -14.29 -1.78
CA ASP A 117 -21.28 -13.22 -1.16
C ASP A 117 -21.00 -11.86 -1.79
N ALA A 118 -19.72 -11.58 -2.03
CA ALA A 118 -19.33 -10.33 -2.67
C ALA A 118 -19.84 -10.29 -4.11
N LEU A 119 -19.77 -11.39 -4.83
CA LEU A 119 -20.23 -11.46 -6.21
C LEU A 119 -21.73 -11.23 -6.29
N ALA A 120 -22.50 -11.88 -5.41
CA ALA A 120 -23.95 -11.72 -5.39
C ALA A 120 -24.32 -10.26 -5.13
N TYR A 121 -23.65 -9.64 -4.18
CA TYR A 121 -23.91 -8.23 -3.85
C TYR A 121 -23.60 -7.30 -5.03
N ILE A 122 -22.45 -7.51 -5.68
CA ILE A 122 -22.08 -6.67 -6.82
C ILE A 122 -23.10 -6.80 -7.95
N LYS A 123 -23.53 -8.04 -8.24
CA LYS A 123 -24.51 -8.26 -9.29
C LYS A 123 -25.87 -7.66 -8.95
N GLU A 124 -26.20 -7.62 -7.68
CA GLU A 124 -27.46 -7.03 -7.27
C GLU A 124 -27.44 -5.52 -7.51
N LEU A 125 -26.30 -4.87 -7.34
CA LEU A 125 -26.18 -3.45 -7.58
C LEU A 125 -26.25 -3.10 -9.05
N ASP A 126 -25.85 -4.03 -9.92
CA ASP A 126 -25.85 -3.79 -11.35
C ASP A 126 -27.21 -4.06 -12.00
N SER A 127 -28.10 -4.67 -11.32
CA SER A 127 -29.40 -5.04 -11.92
C SER A 127 -30.53 -4.00 -11.65
#